data_568cd916fcc73a35f5cb8333cce011e2
#
_entry.id   568cd916fcc73a35f5cb8333cce011e2
#
_cell.length_a   1.000
_cell.length_b   1.000
_cell.length_c   1.000
_cell.angle_alpha   90.00
_cell.angle_beta   90.00
_cell.angle_gamma   90.00
#
_symmetry.space_group_name_H-M   'P 1'
#
loop_
_entity.id
_entity.type
_entity.pdbx_description
1 polymer ?
#
loop_
_entity_poly.entity_id
_entity_poly.type
_entity_poly.pdbx_seq_one_letter_code
_entity_poly.pdbx_strand_id
1 'polypeptide(L)'
;YGIGRYDGYQFLIYGTQTEPIRLKNDFVHKICEDNFRRLWIASEGGIDILDLDTYALVKLPVPPDSPLQKLLNENVSTIYKDRQGDLWISGNKELWCIDLDDQGDIKTWYRLKSECESPVHAILDIGWTVCAGIDNQVYRVEKQPDHLLKADILSDSLVSFSEDWRISCMQADGDALWIGSNRGLFRYNHAERSLKRYRYSTHRPGMLSQAYITDIKQTERGHLIVSTLNGLNVYNKDTDTFSFIRQTSDRGGVTINCNAINCLFTDGETIWLGTETGGINLLSPKRLQTELWTCGTSVTETDTPTPVNAVGEDKDGNLWIGLV
;
A
#
# COMPACT_ATOMS: atom_id res chain seq x y z
N TYR A 1 -12.30 -13.45 1.87
CA TYR A 1 -10.89 -13.61 1.49
C TYR A 1 -10.77 -13.47 -0.03
N GLY A 2 -9.63 -12.98 -0.52
CA GLY A 2 -9.40 -12.71 -1.93
C GLY A 2 -9.45 -11.23 -2.28
N ILE A 3 -10.08 -10.87 -3.41
CA ILE A 3 -10.33 -9.48 -3.79
C ILE A 3 -11.84 -9.22 -3.94
N GLY A 4 -12.25 -7.99 -3.66
CA GLY A 4 -13.61 -7.53 -3.89
C GLY A 4 -13.62 -6.35 -4.86
N ARG A 5 -14.56 -6.36 -5.80
CA ARG A 5 -14.87 -5.22 -6.67
C ARG A 5 -16.19 -4.61 -6.24
N TYR A 6 -16.19 -3.32 -5.99
CA TYR A 6 -17.40 -2.53 -5.75
C TYR A 6 -17.76 -1.73 -7.00
N ASP A 7 -18.95 -1.87 -7.48
CA ASP A 7 -19.46 -1.22 -8.69
C ASP A 7 -20.39 -0.02 -8.40
N GLY A 8 -20.41 0.44 -7.16
CA GLY A 8 -21.31 1.50 -6.68
C GLY A 8 -22.59 0.97 -6.03
N TYR A 9 -22.90 -0.33 -6.17
CA TYR A 9 -24.12 -0.94 -5.64
C TYR A 9 -23.87 -2.20 -4.82
N GLN A 10 -22.93 -3.05 -5.25
CA GLN A 10 -22.65 -4.33 -4.60
C GLN A 10 -21.16 -4.69 -4.68
N PHE A 11 -20.74 -5.57 -3.78
CA PHE A 11 -19.43 -6.18 -3.83
C PHE A 11 -19.48 -7.51 -4.57
N LEU A 12 -18.61 -7.69 -5.56
CA LEU A 12 -18.33 -8.97 -6.19
C LEU A 12 -17.00 -9.48 -5.63
N ILE A 13 -17.01 -10.64 -4.99
CA ILE A 13 -15.84 -11.23 -4.33
C ILE A 13 -15.24 -12.31 -5.22
N TYR A 14 -13.91 -12.30 -5.37
CA TYR A 14 -13.12 -13.27 -6.11
C TYR A 14 -12.04 -13.87 -5.22
N GLY A 15 -11.94 -15.17 -5.20
CA GLY A 15 -11.00 -15.91 -4.37
C GLY A 15 -10.61 -17.26 -4.97
N THR A 16 -10.03 -18.14 -4.15
CA THR A 16 -9.56 -19.47 -4.59
C THR A 16 -10.68 -20.42 -4.96
N GLN A 17 -11.93 -20.16 -4.56
CA GLN A 17 -13.10 -21.03 -4.79
C GLN A 17 -14.16 -20.38 -5.69
N THR A 18 -13.88 -19.22 -6.29
CA THR A 18 -14.82 -18.51 -7.15
C THR A 18 -14.59 -18.81 -8.63
N GLU A 19 -15.65 -18.72 -9.43
CA GLU A 19 -15.60 -18.82 -10.88
C GLU A 19 -16.30 -17.59 -11.50
N PRO A 20 -15.86 -17.10 -12.65
CA PRO A 20 -14.77 -17.60 -13.52
C PRO A 20 -13.35 -17.14 -13.08
N ILE A 21 -13.23 -16.22 -12.13
CA ILE A 21 -11.95 -15.70 -11.63
C ILE A 21 -11.57 -16.49 -10.38
N ARG A 22 -10.55 -17.35 -10.52
CA ARG A 22 -10.04 -18.17 -9.44
C ARG A 22 -8.58 -17.76 -9.11
N LEU A 23 -8.40 -17.12 -7.97
CA LEU A 23 -7.09 -16.66 -7.52
C LEU A 23 -6.21 -17.83 -7.02
N LYS A 24 -4.89 -17.62 -7.03
CA LYS A 24 -3.91 -18.57 -6.47
C LYS A 24 -4.02 -18.68 -4.96
N ASN A 25 -4.31 -17.55 -4.29
CA ASN A 25 -4.39 -17.48 -2.83
C ASN A 25 -5.37 -16.39 -2.39
N ASP A 26 -6.03 -16.59 -1.26
CA ASP A 26 -7.01 -15.66 -0.69
C ASP A 26 -6.36 -14.58 0.20
N PHE A 27 -5.08 -14.75 0.60
CA PHE A 27 -4.33 -13.75 1.37
C PHE A 27 -3.68 -12.73 0.44
N VAL A 28 -4.39 -11.64 0.17
CA VAL A 28 -3.94 -10.56 -0.71
C VAL A 28 -3.25 -9.48 0.11
N HIS A 29 -2.01 -9.16 -0.26
CA HIS A 29 -1.21 -8.14 0.40
C HIS A 29 -1.30 -6.77 -0.26
N LYS A 30 -1.29 -6.75 -1.60
CA LYS A 30 -1.29 -5.50 -2.39
C LYS A 30 -1.94 -5.73 -3.74
N ILE A 31 -2.50 -4.65 -4.29
CA ILE A 31 -3.02 -4.59 -5.65
C ILE A 31 -2.45 -3.36 -6.35
N CYS A 32 -2.25 -3.46 -7.68
CA CYS A 32 -1.71 -2.38 -8.48
C CYS A 32 -2.21 -2.49 -9.93
N GLU A 33 -2.80 -1.43 -10.48
CA GLU A 33 -3.14 -1.38 -11.92
C GLU A 33 -1.91 -0.96 -12.73
N ASP A 34 -1.61 -1.70 -13.82
CA ASP A 34 -0.57 -1.33 -14.79
C ASP A 34 -1.10 -0.34 -15.86
N ASN A 35 -0.27 -0.04 -16.86
CA ASN A 35 -0.66 0.87 -17.95
C ASN A 35 -1.52 0.19 -19.03
N PHE A 36 -1.74 -1.12 -18.93
CA PHE A 36 -2.45 -1.97 -19.88
C PHE A 36 -3.82 -2.45 -19.39
N ARG A 37 -4.38 -1.75 -18.39
CA ARG A 37 -5.67 -2.09 -17.78
C ARG A 37 -5.68 -3.51 -17.18
N ARG A 38 -4.58 -3.88 -16.52
CA ARG A 38 -4.49 -5.14 -15.79
C ARG A 38 -4.23 -4.86 -14.31
N LEU A 39 -5.00 -5.52 -13.46
CA LEU A 39 -4.83 -5.48 -12.01
C LEU A 39 -3.86 -6.60 -11.60
N TRP A 40 -2.71 -6.22 -11.10
CA TRP A 40 -1.74 -7.12 -10.51
C TRP A 40 -2.08 -7.32 -9.03
N ILE A 41 -2.23 -8.58 -8.63
CA ILE A 41 -2.72 -8.99 -7.32
C ILE A 41 -1.60 -9.77 -6.64
N ALA A 42 -0.96 -9.15 -5.65
CA ALA A 42 0.12 -9.74 -4.87
C ALA A 42 -0.45 -10.48 -3.66
N SER A 43 -0.12 -11.74 -3.52
CA SER A 43 -0.63 -12.62 -2.47
C SER A 43 0.44 -13.56 -1.91
N GLU A 44 0.11 -14.32 -0.88
CA GLU A 44 0.99 -15.41 -0.39
C GLU A 44 1.25 -16.51 -1.42
N GLY A 45 0.37 -16.67 -2.40
CA GLY A 45 0.51 -17.64 -3.49
C GLY A 45 1.21 -17.11 -4.74
N GLY A 46 1.69 -15.87 -4.72
CA GLY A 46 2.34 -15.23 -5.85
C GLY A 46 1.53 -14.08 -6.42
N ILE A 47 1.60 -13.92 -7.74
CA ILE A 47 0.92 -12.85 -8.48
C ILE A 47 -0.13 -13.45 -9.40
N ASP A 48 -1.36 -12.97 -9.26
CA ASP A 48 -2.40 -13.09 -10.27
C ASP A 48 -2.51 -11.78 -11.05
N ILE A 49 -2.84 -11.84 -12.32
CA ILE A 49 -3.02 -10.69 -13.18
C ILE A 49 -4.42 -10.77 -13.78
N LEU A 50 -5.25 -9.80 -13.47
CA LEU A 50 -6.64 -9.71 -13.95
C LEU A 50 -6.73 -8.62 -15.02
N ASP A 51 -7.17 -9.00 -16.21
CA ASP A 51 -7.53 -8.05 -17.26
C ASP A 51 -8.84 -7.37 -16.89
N LEU A 52 -8.84 -6.04 -16.83
CA LEU A 52 -9.99 -5.25 -16.38
C LEU A 52 -11.04 -4.99 -17.47
N ASP A 53 -10.73 -5.28 -18.73
CA ASP A 53 -11.68 -5.16 -19.83
C ASP A 53 -12.49 -6.46 -20.02
N THR A 54 -11.83 -7.60 -19.86
CA THR A 54 -12.43 -8.93 -20.05
C THR A 54 -12.81 -9.62 -18.76
N TYR A 55 -12.31 -9.15 -17.62
CA TYR A 55 -12.41 -9.80 -16.30
C TYR A 55 -11.93 -11.25 -16.33
N ALA A 56 -10.83 -11.50 -17.04
CA ALA A 56 -10.16 -12.80 -17.13
C ALA A 56 -8.76 -12.75 -16.55
N LEU A 57 -8.31 -13.86 -15.95
CA LEU A 57 -6.92 -13.98 -15.50
C LEU A 57 -5.99 -14.13 -16.71
N VAL A 58 -4.95 -13.32 -16.75
CA VAL A 58 -3.93 -13.28 -17.80
C VAL A 58 -2.66 -13.98 -17.32
N LYS A 59 -2.05 -14.75 -18.20
CA LYS A 59 -0.72 -15.31 -17.98
C LYS A 59 0.27 -14.64 -18.93
N LEU A 60 1.26 -13.96 -18.34
CA LEU A 60 2.35 -13.41 -19.16
C LEU A 60 3.27 -14.53 -19.63
N PRO A 61 3.82 -14.40 -20.85
CA PRO A 61 4.76 -15.38 -21.40
C PRO A 61 6.11 -15.26 -20.68
N VAL A 62 6.32 -16.11 -19.69
CA VAL A 62 7.58 -16.19 -18.94
C VAL A 62 8.21 -17.56 -19.20
N PRO A 63 9.47 -17.62 -19.67
CA PRO A 63 10.16 -18.89 -19.88
C PRO A 63 10.17 -19.77 -18.61
N PRO A 64 10.00 -21.08 -18.72
CA PRO A 64 9.94 -21.99 -17.56
C PRO A 64 11.15 -21.90 -16.62
N ASP A 65 12.34 -21.70 -17.20
CA ASP A 65 13.60 -21.59 -16.44
C ASP A 65 13.91 -20.17 -15.96
N SER A 66 13.00 -19.21 -16.19
CA SER A 66 13.20 -17.83 -15.77
C SER A 66 13.09 -17.70 -14.24
N PRO A 67 13.97 -16.94 -13.59
CA PRO A 67 13.82 -16.61 -12.16
C PRO A 67 12.49 -15.97 -11.81
N LEU A 68 11.82 -15.31 -12.77
CA LEU A 68 10.49 -14.73 -12.62
C LEU A 68 9.41 -15.76 -12.32
N GLN A 69 9.57 -17.02 -12.74
CA GLN A 69 8.62 -18.08 -12.40
C GLN A 69 8.51 -18.26 -10.88
N LYS A 70 9.63 -18.13 -10.18
CA LYS A 70 9.65 -18.15 -8.71
C LYS A 70 8.89 -16.96 -8.14
N LEU A 71 9.18 -15.74 -8.59
CA LEU A 71 8.50 -14.52 -8.15
C LEU A 71 6.98 -14.58 -8.38
N LEU A 72 6.55 -15.07 -9.54
CA LEU A 72 5.12 -15.13 -9.89
C LEU A 72 4.33 -16.19 -9.13
N ASN A 73 4.99 -17.16 -8.47
CA ASN A 73 4.34 -18.31 -7.83
C ASN A 73 4.70 -18.51 -6.35
N GLU A 74 5.40 -17.57 -5.75
CA GLU A 74 5.72 -17.59 -4.32
C GLU A 74 5.26 -16.29 -3.66
N ASN A 75 5.33 -16.22 -2.32
CA ASN A 75 4.83 -15.09 -1.55
C ASN A 75 5.35 -13.73 -2.05
N VAL A 76 4.44 -12.83 -2.37
CA VAL A 76 4.70 -11.44 -2.77
C VAL A 76 4.08 -10.49 -1.76
N SER A 77 4.90 -9.71 -1.08
CA SER A 77 4.51 -8.80 -0.01
C SER A 77 4.03 -7.43 -0.50
N THR A 78 4.57 -6.95 -1.63
CA THR A 78 4.16 -5.65 -2.19
C THR A 78 4.41 -5.57 -3.69
N ILE A 79 3.64 -4.71 -4.32
CA ILE A 79 3.79 -4.31 -5.72
C ILE A 79 3.54 -2.80 -5.82
N TYR A 80 4.34 -2.13 -6.64
CA TYR A 80 4.27 -0.70 -6.86
C TYR A 80 4.60 -0.38 -8.32
N LYS A 81 3.81 0.49 -8.95
CA LYS A 81 4.09 1.02 -10.29
C LYS A 81 4.70 2.41 -10.17
N ASP A 82 5.87 2.60 -10.76
CA ASP A 82 6.51 3.91 -10.83
C ASP A 82 5.92 4.79 -11.95
N ARG A 83 6.43 6.01 -12.09
CA ARG A 83 5.96 6.99 -13.09
C ARG A 83 6.29 6.60 -14.52
N GLN A 84 7.25 5.70 -14.72
CA GLN A 84 7.63 5.18 -16.04
C GLN A 84 6.75 4.00 -16.45
N GLY A 85 5.99 3.45 -15.51
CA GLY A 85 5.13 2.29 -15.72
C GLY A 85 5.78 0.97 -15.35
N ASP A 86 7.00 1.01 -14.79
CA ASP A 86 7.71 -0.17 -14.34
C ASP A 86 7.11 -0.71 -13.04
N LEU A 87 7.06 -2.02 -12.92
CA LEU A 87 6.49 -2.69 -11.75
C LEU A 87 7.60 -3.13 -10.79
N TRP A 88 7.60 -2.54 -9.62
CA TRP A 88 8.50 -2.88 -8.51
C TRP A 88 7.80 -3.85 -7.58
N ILE A 89 8.44 -4.99 -7.33
CA ILE A 89 7.81 -6.11 -6.63
C ILE A 89 8.75 -6.66 -5.56
N SER A 90 8.24 -6.86 -4.34
CA SER A 90 8.96 -7.58 -3.30
C SER A 90 8.33 -8.95 -3.07
N GLY A 91 9.11 -9.99 -3.30
CA GLY A 91 8.72 -11.37 -3.09
C GLY A 91 9.87 -12.17 -2.49
N ASN A 92 9.57 -13.03 -1.52
CA ASN A 92 10.55 -13.90 -0.84
C ASN A 92 11.81 -13.17 -0.33
N LYS A 93 11.63 -11.95 0.22
CA LYS A 93 12.73 -11.09 0.69
C LYS A 93 13.66 -10.58 -0.42
N GLU A 94 13.25 -10.69 -1.68
CA GLU A 94 13.94 -10.13 -2.83
C GLU A 94 13.18 -8.91 -3.35
N LEU A 95 13.91 -7.95 -3.92
CA LEU A 95 13.33 -6.81 -4.63
C LEU A 95 13.57 -6.97 -6.13
N TRP A 96 12.50 -6.81 -6.90
CA TRP A 96 12.47 -6.94 -8.36
C TRP A 96 11.92 -5.67 -8.99
N CYS A 97 12.33 -5.43 -10.25
CA CYS A 97 11.70 -4.46 -11.13
C CYS A 97 11.43 -5.13 -12.47
N ILE A 98 10.21 -4.99 -13.00
CA ILE A 98 9.78 -5.54 -14.29
C ILE A 98 9.42 -4.37 -15.22
N ASP A 99 10.09 -4.30 -16.36
CA ASP A 99 9.73 -3.39 -17.44
C ASP A 99 8.82 -4.11 -18.42
N LEU A 100 7.74 -3.47 -18.80
CA LEU A 100 6.80 -3.96 -19.80
C LEU A 100 7.09 -3.29 -21.16
N ASP A 101 6.83 -4.02 -22.26
CA ASP A 101 6.88 -3.45 -23.61
C ASP A 101 5.56 -2.76 -24.00
N ASP A 102 5.46 -2.28 -25.23
CA ASP A 102 4.27 -1.58 -25.73
C ASP A 102 3.03 -2.48 -25.87
N GLN A 103 3.16 -3.79 -25.82
CA GLN A 103 2.10 -4.77 -25.79
C GLN A 103 1.72 -5.20 -24.38
N GLY A 104 2.49 -4.77 -23.38
CA GLY A 104 2.32 -5.16 -21.99
C GLY A 104 2.95 -6.50 -21.64
N ASP A 105 3.78 -7.07 -22.50
CA ASP A 105 4.57 -8.26 -22.19
C ASP A 105 5.85 -7.87 -21.44
N ILE A 106 6.45 -8.83 -20.74
CA ILE A 106 7.67 -8.58 -19.98
C ILE A 106 8.84 -8.38 -20.95
N LYS A 107 9.30 -7.13 -21.08
CA LYS A 107 10.46 -6.75 -21.90
C LYS A 107 11.76 -7.15 -21.24
N THR A 108 11.90 -6.81 -19.97
CA THR A 108 13.08 -7.13 -19.17
C THR A 108 12.75 -7.10 -17.68
N TRP A 109 13.66 -7.58 -16.87
CA TRP A 109 13.52 -7.55 -15.42
C TRP A 109 14.87 -7.32 -14.75
N TYR A 110 14.82 -6.83 -13.52
CA TYR A 110 15.99 -6.58 -12.67
C TYR A 110 15.71 -7.12 -11.28
N ARG A 111 16.74 -7.55 -10.56
CA ARG A 111 16.60 -7.94 -9.16
C ARG A 111 17.77 -7.46 -8.30
N LEU A 112 17.50 -7.23 -7.03
CA LEU A 112 18.54 -7.00 -6.03
C LEU A 112 19.25 -8.32 -5.76
N LYS A 113 20.59 -8.33 -5.83
CA LYS A 113 21.38 -9.56 -5.71
C LYS A 113 21.48 -10.10 -4.28
N SER A 114 21.26 -9.25 -3.29
CA SER A 114 21.27 -9.62 -1.87
C SER A 114 19.85 -9.83 -1.37
N GLU A 115 19.63 -10.89 -0.61
CA GLU A 115 18.38 -11.10 0.11
C GLU A 115 18.24 -10.04 1.21
N CYS A 116 17.03 -9.52 1.38
CA CYS A 116 16.68 -8.66 2.50
C CYS A 116 16.43 -9.54 3.74
N GLU A 117 16.68 -9.01 4.95
CA GLU A 117 16.34 -9.74 6.18
C GLU A 117 14.84 -9.95 6.36
N SER A 118 14.05 -8.97 5.86
CA SER A 118 12.59 -9.01 5.87
C SER A 118 12.03 -8.58 4.52
N PRO A 119 10.75 -8.88 4.21
CA PRO A 119 10.10 -8.38 3.01
C PRO A 119 10.15 -6.85 2.93
N VAL A 120 10.32 -6.31 1.72
CA VAL A 120 10.21 -4.86 1.46
C VAL A 120 8.72 -4.51 1.35
N HIS A 121 8.21 -3.65 2.22
CA HIS A 121 6.81 -3.22 2.21
C HIS A 121 6.61 -1.82 1.66
N ALA A 122 7.66 -1.00 1.64
CA ALA A 122 7.63 0.39 1.22
C ALA A 122 8.48 0.59 -0.03
N ILE A 123 7.84 0.91 -1.14
CA ILE A 123 8.48 1.30 -2.40
C ILE A 123 7.79 2.57 -2.89
N LEU A 124 8.57 3.56 -3.31
CA LEU A 124 8.07 4.86 -3.75
C LEU A 124 8.98 5.51 -4.77
N ASP A 125 8.42 5.94 -5.89
CA ASP A 125 9.07 6.85 -6.84
C ASP A 125 8.94 8.29 -6.32
N ILE A 126 10.05 8.91 -5.96
CA ILE A 126 10.11 10.30 -5.49
C ILE A 126 10.43 11.28 -6.62
N GLY A 127 10.37 10.85 -7.88
CA GLY A 127 10.50 11.65 -9.09
C GLY A 127 11.87 11.62 -9.75
N TRP A 128 12.94 11.58 -8.98
CA TRP A 128 14.31 11.47 -9.49
C TRP A 128 14.97 10.12 -9.17
N THR A 129 14.37 9.32 -8.31
CA THR A 129 14.77 7.94 -8.02
C THR A 129 13.62 7.15 -7.41
N VAL A 130 13.69 5.83 -7.46
CA VAL A 130 12.83 4.95 -6.67
C VAL A 130 13.49 4.68 -5.33
N CYS A 131 12.73 4.85 -4.26
CA CYS A 131 13.12 4.53 -2.90
C CYS A 131 12.49 3.21 -2.45
N ALA A 132 13.26 2.38 -1.73
CA ALA A 132 12.80 1.18 -1.08
C ALA A 132 13.16 1.20 0.40
N GLY A 133 12.17 0.90 1.26
CA GLY A 133 12.39 0.63 2.67
C GLY A 133 12.84 -0.83 2.83
N ILE A 134 14.13 -1.06 2.96
CA ILE A 134 14.72 -2.39 3.14
C ILE A 134 15.15 -2.50 4.59
N ASP A 135 14.54 -3.44 5.30
CA ASP A 135 14.72 -3.62 6.73
C ASP A 135 14.48 -2.33 7.52
N ASN A 136 15.48 -1.76 8.12
CA ASN A 136 15.41 -0.54 8.92
C ASN A 136 15.99 0.69 8.23
N GLN A 137 16.22 0.65 6.91
CA GLN A 137 16.85 1.73 6.15
C GLN A 137 16.06 2.09 4.90
N VAL A 138 16.22 3.33 4.43
CA VAL A 138 15.73 3.77 3.13
C VAL A 138 16.88 3.80 2.13
N TYR A 139 16.69 3.07 1.04
CA TYR A 139 17.62 3.00 -0.07
C TYR A 139 17.04 3.69 -1.30
N ARG A 140 17.87 4.33 -2.09
CA ARG A 140 17.57 4.59 -3.48
C ARG A 140 17.96 3.36 -4.29
N VAL A 141 17.14 3.00 -5.24
CA VAL A 141 17.34 1.81 -6.05
C VAL A 141 17.43 2.18 -7.51
N GLU A 142 18.46 1.69 -8.18
CA GLU A 142 18.75 1.98 -9.58
C GLU A 142 18.92 0.70 -10.39
N LYS A 143 18.38 0.69 -11.62
CA LYS A 143 18.61 -0.38 -12.57
C LYS A 143 20.05 -0.34 -13.07
N GLN A 144 20.70 -1.51 -13.10
CA GLN A 144 22.06 -1.69 -13.59
C GLN A 144 22.05 -2.64 -14.80
N PRO A 145 23.13 -2.66 -15.62
CA PRO A 145 23.34 -3.72 -16.60
C PRO A 145 23.25 -5.12 -15.95
N ASP A 146 23.11 -6.14 -16.77
CA ASP A 146 23.10 -7.56 -16.36
C ASP A 146 21.91 -7.95 -15.45
N HIS A 147 20.76 -7.27 -15.59
CA HIS A 147 19.55 -7.55 -14.85
C HIS A 147 19.69 -7.38 -13.32
N LEU A 148 20.54 -6.46 -12.89
CA LEU A 148 20.78 -6.17 -11.48
C LEU A 148 20.11 -4.89 -11.03
N LEU A 149 19.71 -4.85 -9.76
CA LEU A 149 19.40 -3.64 -9.01
C LEU A 149 20.58 -3.31 -8.09
N LYS A 150 20.90 -2.03 -8.00
CA LYS A 150 21.83 -1.47 -7.01
C LYS A 150 21.03 -0.67 -6.00
N ALA A 151 21.26 -0.93 -4.72
CA ALA A 151 20.65 -0.21 -3.63
C ALA A 151 21.74 0.55 -2.85
N ASP A 152 21.63 1.87 -2.83
CA ASP A 152 22.52 2.75 -2.04
C ASP A 152 21.69 3.44 -0.96
N ILE A 153 22.22 3.61 0.24
CA ILE A 153 21.54 4.35 1.31
C ILE A 153 21.16 5.74 0.80
N LEU A 154 19.90 6.14 0.98
CA LEU A 154 19.40 7.41 0.47
C LEU A 154 20.14 8.59 1.09
N SER A 155 20.48 8.52 2.37
CA SER A 155 21.24 9.54 3.09
C SER A 155 21.84 8.99 4.37
N ASP A 156 23.09 9.35 4.67
CA ASP A 156 23.77 9.02 5.93
C ASP A 156 23.09 9.65 7.16
N SER A 157 22.31 10.70 6.98
CA SER A 157 21.50 11.29 8.04
C SER A 157 20.20 10.51 8.33
N LEU A 158 19.79 9.60 7.45
CA LEU A 158 18.86 8.54 7.77
C LEU A 158 19.63 7.46 8.52
N VAL A 159 20.00 7.80 9.77
CA VAL A 159 20.70 6.88 10.66
C VAL A 159 19.92 5.57 10.71
N SER A 160 20.62 4.46 10.65
CA SER A 160 20.03 3.14 10.85
C SER A 160 19.13 3.17 12.09
N PHE A 161 17.84 2.94 11.86
CA PHE A 161 16.93 2.68 12.96
C PHE A 161 17.40 1.42 13.70
N SER A 162 16.99 1.24 14.94
CA SER A 162 17.34 0.00 15.67
C SER A 162 16.96 -1.25 14.87
N GLU A 163 17.65 -2.35 15.05
CA GLU A 163 17.51 -3.58 14.27
C GLU A 163 16.07 -4.14 14.22
N ASP A 164 15.24 -3.86 15.22
CA ASP A 164 13.84 -4.27 15.31
C ASP A 164 12.85 -3.31 14.63
N TRP A 165 13.35 -2.24 14.00
CA TRP A 165 12.50 -1.31 13.25
C TRP A 165 12.30 -1.80 11.82
N ARG A 166 11.09 -1.62 11.32
CA ARG A 166 10.72 -1.96 9.93
C ARG A 166 9.95 -0.80 9.31
N ILE A 167 10.36 -0.41 8.12
CA ILE A 167 9.68 0.62 7.33
C ILE A 167 8.45 -0.02 6.71
N SER A 168 7.27 0.54 6.98
CA SER A 168 5.98 0.03 6.50
C SER A 168 5.47 0.77 5.27
N CYS A 169 5.71 2.08 5.18
CA CYS A 169 5.20 2.91 4.11
C CYS A 169 6.03 4.19 3.94
N MET A 170 5.94 4.80 2.78
CA MET A 170 6.58 6.08 2.45
C MET A 170 5.63 6.96 1.63
N GLN A 171 5.77 8.29 1.75
CA GLN A 171 5.04 9.29 0.97
C GLN A 171 5.92 10.50 0.71
N ALA A 172 6.02 10.92 -0.55
CA ALA A 172 6.71 12.16 -0.92
C ALA A 172 5.79 13.38 -0.71
N ASP A 173 6.37 14.50 -0.27
CA ASP A 173 5.71 15.79 -0.09
C ASP A 173 6.70 16.92 -0.43
N GLY A 174 6.79 17.28 -1.71
CA GLY A 174 7.82 18.18 -2.23
C GLY A 174 9.24 17.63 -1.98
N ASP A 175 10.07 18.42 -1.29
CA ASP A 175 11.44 18.00 -0.91
C ASP A 175 11.47 17.08 0.33
N ALA A 176 10.32 16.80 0.92
CA ALA A 176 10.22 15.94 2.09
C ALA A 176 9.81 14.52 1.72
N LEU A 177 10.37 13.55 2.42
CA LEU A 177 9.96 12.15 2.42
C LEU A 177 9.42 11.79 3.80
N TRP A 178 8.16 11.45 3.86
CA TRP A 178 7.55 10.88 5.05
C TRP A 178 7.79 9.38 5.08
N ILE A 179 8.23 8.88 6.23
CA ILE A 179 8.63 7.48 6.42
C ILE A 179 7.86 6.95 7.63
N GLY A 180 6.96 6.00 7.38
CA GLY A 180 6.23 5.27 8.41
C GLY A 180 6.95 3.98 8.78
N SER A 181 6.91 3.65 10.07
CA SER A 181 7.50 2.43 10.59
C SER A 181 6.64 1.83 11.70
N ASN A 182 7.01 0.62 12.15
CA ASN A 182 6.41 -0.01 13.33
C ASN A 182 6.72 0.72 14.66
N ARG A 183 7.57 1.77 14.65
CA ARG A 183 8.04 2.50 15.84
C ARG A 183 7.92 4.02 15.75
N GLY A 184 7.26 4.54 14.73
CA GLY A 184 7.00 5.97 14.60
C GLY A 184 6.97 6.47 13.18
N LEU A 185 6.71 7.76 13.07
CA LEU A 185 6.69 8.53 11.83
C LEU A 185 7.90 9.46 11.79
N PHE A 186 8.51 9.54 10.62
CA PHE A 186 9.65 10.41 10.37
C PHE A 186 9.38 11.27 9.13
N ARG A 187 9.97 12.45 9.13
CA ARG A 187 10.01 13.34 7.97
C ARG A 187 11.48 13.65 7.67
N TYR A 188 11.96 13.18 6.54
CA TYR A 188 13.27 13.50 6.00
C TYR A 188 13.14 14.64 4.99
N ASN A 189 13.91 15.71 5.16
CA ASN A 189 14.02 16.80 4.18
C ASN A 189 15.33 16.61 3.40
N HIS A 190 15.20 16.37 2.08
CA HIS A 190 16.35 16.10 1.24
C HIS A 190 17.24 17.34 1.06
N ALA A 191 16.67 18.53 0.88
CA ALA A 191 17.43 19.76 0.68
C ALA A 191 18.23 20.15 1.92
N GLU A 192 17.66 20.00 3.11
CA GLU A 192 18.28 20.33 4.38
C GLU A 192 19.10 19.17 4.96
N ARG A 193 18.97 17.96 4.42
CA ARG A 193 19.50 16.70 4.96
C ARG A 193 19.13 16.50 6.45
N SER A 194 17.93 16.93 6.81
CA SER A 194 17.44 16.88 8.18
C SER A 194 16.40 15.78 8.36
N LEU A 195 16.41 15.12 9.51
CA LEU A 195 15.46 14.07 9.88
C LEU A 195 14.72 14.48 11.16
N LYS A 196 13.41 14.59 11.06
CA LYS A 196 12.52 14.86 12.20
C LYS A 196 11.73 13.61 12.55
N ARG A 197 11.67 13.28 13.84
CA ARG A 197 10.83 12.21 14.37
C ARG A 197 9.59 12.77 15.04
N TYR A 198 8.41 12.23 14.71
CA TYR A 198 7.15 12.53 15.39
C TYR A 198 6.85 11.46 16.42
N ARG A 199 6.57 11.90 17.66
CA ARG A 199 6.23 11.03 18.77
C ARG A 199 4.71 10.83 18.85
N TYR A 200 4.29 9.76 19.48
CA TYR A 200 2.87 9.48 19.74
C TYR A 200 2.50 9.73 21.20
N SER A 201 1.25 10.07 21.43
CA SER A 201 0.65 10.11 22.75
C SER A 201 -0.89 10.09 22.63
N THR A 202 -1.52 9.24 23.40
CA THR A 202 -2.99 9.18 23.46
C THR A 202 -3.60 10.30 24.31
N HIS A 203 -2.77 11.00 25.09
CA HIS A 203 -3.22 11.99 26.08
C HIS A 203 -2.78 13.42 25.77
N ARG A 204 -1.81 13.62 24.86
CA ARG A 204 -1.30 14.93 24.50
C ARG A 204 -1.83 15.35 23.13
N PRO A 205 -2.57 16.47 23.03
CA PRO A 205 -3.00 17.00 21.75
C PRO A 205 -1.79 17.31 20.84
N GLY A 206 -1.99 17.24 19.54
CA GLY A 206 -0.96 17.56 18.57
C GLY A 206 0.04 16.44 18.26
N MET A 207 -0.06 15.31 18.94
CA MET A 207 0.80 14.14 18.71
C MET A 207 0.06 13.05 17.91
N LEU A 208 0.82 12.09 17.37
CA LEU A 208 0.25 10.91 16.71
C LEU A 208 -0.56 10.06 17.68
N SER A 209 -1.57 9.38 17.17
CA SER A 209 -2.43 8.47 17.93
C SER A 209 -1.71 7.21 18.41
N GLN A 210 -0.73 6.71 17.62
CA GLN A 210 0.07 5.53 17.94
C GLN A 210 1.39 5.52 17.17
N ALA A 211 2.35 4.66 17.59
CA ALA A 211 3.65 4.52 16.95
C ALA A 211 3.64 3.65 15.70
N TYR A 212 2.76 2.65 15.62
CA TYR A 212 2.71 1.74 14.48
C TYR A 212 1.98 2.42 13.30
N ILE A 213 2.76 2.88 12.32
CA ILE A 213 2.24 3.52 11.11
C ILE A 213 1.96 2.43 10.09
N THR A 214 0.76 2.39 9.57
CA THR A 214 0.33 1.37 8.59
C THR A 214 0.37 1.89 7.17
N ASP A 215 -0.07 3.14 6.93
CA ASP A 215 0.00 3.77 5.61
C ASP A 215 0.08 5.30 5.73
N ILE A 216 0.57 5.95 4.68
CA ILE A 216 0.63 7.41 4.54
C ILE A 216 0.16 7.77 3.14
N LYS A 217 -0.79 8.70 3.04
CA LYS A 217 -1.27 9.24 1.76
C LYS A 217 -1.38 10.76 1.83
N GLN A 218 -1.35 11.37 0.66
CA GLN A 218 -1.61 12.79 0.49
C GLN A 218 -2.81 12.97 -0.43
N THR A 219 -3.74 13.85 -0.05
CA THR A 219 -4.86 14.23 -0.91
C THR A 219 -4.38 15.20 -2.00
N GLU A 220 -5.18 15.45 -3.03
CA GLU A 220 -4.83 16.37 -4.11
C GLU A 220 -4.54 17.80 -3.60
N ARG A 221 -5.20 18.26 -2.53
CA ARG A 221 -4.92 19.53 -1.88
C ARG A 221 -3.70 19.54 -0.97
N GLY A 222 -2.99 18.42 -0.90
CA GLY A 222 -1.77 18.30 -0.11
C GLY A 222 -2.00 17.99 1.38
N HIS A 223 -3.21 17.61 1.81
CA HIS A 223 -3.43 17.16 3.17
C HIS A 223 -2.76 15.79 3.37
N LEU A 224 -1.86 15.71 4.33
CA LEU A 224 -1.19 14.47 4.69
C LEU A 224 -2.01 13.70 5.71
N ILE A 225 -2.29 12.45 5.39
CA ILE A 225 -3.09 11.52 6.17
C ILE A 225 -2.21 10.33 6.56
N VAL A 226 -2.23 9.97 7.83
CA VAL A 226 -1.40 8.90 8.40
C VAL A 226 -2.27 7.93 9.17
N SER A 227 -2.34 6.69 8.72
CA SER A 227 -3.08 5.63 9.42
C SER A 227 -2.19 4.89 10.40
N THR A 228 -2.83 4.40 11.45
CA THR A 228 -2.20 3.60 12.51
C THR A 228 -3.15 2.48 12.94
N LEU A 229 -2.67 1.56 13.77
CA LEU A 229 -3.53 0.57 14.43
C LEU A 229 -4.44 1.19 15.53
N ASN A 230 -4.44 2.53 15.68
CA ASN A 230 -5.26 3.22 16.68
C ASN A 230 -5.76 4.59 16.19
N GLY A 231 -6.30 4.61 14.99
CA GLY A 231 -6.96 5.76 14.38
C GLY A 231 -6.24 6.37 13.20
N LEU A 232 -6.93 7.28 12.54
CA LEU A 232 -6.47 8.10 11.43
C LEU A 232 -5.92 9.41 11.96
N ASN A 233 -4.73 9.81 11.52
CA ASN A 233 -4.12 11.08 11.88
C ASN A 233 -4.09 12.01 10.67
N VAL A 234 -4.43 13.26 10.89
CA VAL A 234 -4.39 14.34 9.89
C VAL A 234 -3.31 15.34 10.31
N TYR A 235 -2.34 15.54 9.45
CA TYR A 235 -1.23 16.46 9.70
C TYR A 235 -1.65 17.91 9.42
N ASN A 236 -1.39 18.79 10.37
CA ASN A 236 -1.50 20.23 10.20
C ASN A 236 -0.10 20.82 9.94
N LYS A 237 0.11 21.29 8.72
CA LYS A 237 1.40 21.81 8.28
C LYS A 237 1.77 23.14 8.96
N ASP A 238 0.78 23.98 9.30
CA ASP A 238 0.99 25.31 9.87
C ASP A 238 1.47 25.25 11.32
N THR A 239 0.96 24.28 12.06
CA THR A 239 1.29 24.05 13.48
C THR A 239 2.28 22.92 13.69
N ASP A 240 2.57 22.16 12.63
CA ASP A 240 3.42 20.96 12.66
C ASP A 240 2.98 19.93 13.71
N THR A 241 1.66 19.70 13.75
CA THR A 241 0.98 18.83 14.73
C THR A 241 0.00 17.90 14.03
N PHE A 242 -0.53 16.93 14.78
CA PHE A 242 -1.55 15.99 14.31
C PHE A 242 -2.86 16.16 15.07
N SER A 243 -3.97 16.10 14.35
CA SER A 243 -5.26 15.72 14.90
C SER A 243 -5.56 14.28 14.52
N PHE A 244 -6.43 13.59 15.26
CA PHE A 244 -6.76 12.20 14.93
C PHE A 244 -8.27 11.93 15.04
N ILE A 245 -8.73 11.00 14.19
CA ILE A 245 -10.09 10.49 14.13
C ILE A 245 -10.05 9.04 14.62
N ARG A 246 -10.97 8.72 15.54
CA ARG A 246 -11.12 7.38 16.12
C ARG A 246 -12.57 6.96 16.14
N GLN A 247 -12.78 5.68 16.38
CA GLN A 247 -14.08 5.18 16.78
C GLN A 247 -14.55 5.86 18.07
N THR A 248 -15.73 6.45 18.04
CA THR A 248 -16.35 7.10 19.20
C THR A 248 -17.83 6.76 19.25
N SER A 249 -18.37 6.73 20.47
CA SER A 249 -19.81 6.62 20.71
C SER A 249 -20.54 7.96 20.57
N ASP A 250 -19.81 9.06 20.49
CA ASP A 250 -20.39 10.40 20.33
C ASP A 250 -20.98 10.60 18.94
N ARG A 251 -22.26 10.89 18.87
CA ARG A 251 -23.03 11.03 17.61
C ARG A 251 -22.82 12.35 16.87
N GLY A 252 -21.94 13.22 17.34
CA GLY A 252 -21.78 14.59 16.81
C GLY A 252 -20.50 14.86 16.04
N GLY A 253 -19.59 13.89 15.90
CA GLY A 253 -18.28 14.06 15.24
C GLY A 253 -18.04 13.08 14.10
N VAL A 254 -16.99 13.36 13.31
CA VAL A 254 -16.46 12.40 12.33
C VAL A 254 -15.88 11.21 13.11
N THR A 255 -16.35 10.02 12.79
CA THR A 255 -15.94 8.78 13.45
C THR A 255 -15.63 7.71 12.42
N ILE A 256 -14.83 6.73 12.79
CA ILE A 256 -14.57 5.51 12.03
C ILE A 256 -15.12 4.31 12.79
N ASN A 257 -15.39 3.22 12.12
CA ASN A 257 -15.98 2.03 12.72
C ASN A 257 -14.97 1.08 13.35
N CYS A 258 -13.68 1.23 13.04
CA CYS A 258 -12.58 0.45 13.61
C CYS A 258 -11.32 1.32 13.68
N ASN A 259 -10.63 1.27 14.82
CA ASN A 259 -9.40 2.05 15.01
C ASN A 259 -8.18 1.45 14.29
N ALA A 260 -8.15 0.13 14.09
CA ALA A 260 -7.06 -0.53 13.39
C ALA A 260 -7.24 -0.37 11.87
N ILE A 261 -6.48 0.56 11.28
CA ILE A 261 -6.52 0.87 9.85
C ILE A 261 -5.29 0.22 9.20
N ASN A 262 -5.51 -0.64 8.21
CA ASN A 262 -4.46 -1.38 7.53
C ASN A 262 -3.91 -0.65 6.30
N CYS A 263 -4.77 0.03 5.54
CA CYS A 263 -4.39 0.72 4.31
C CYS A 263 -5.25 1.96 4.06
N LEU A 264 -4.71 2.85 3.23
CA LEU A 264 -5.35 4.06 2.75
C LEU A 264 -5.35 4.09 1.22
N PHE A 265 -6.41 4.60 0.65
CA PHE A 265 -6.45 5.01 -0.74
C PHE A 265 -7.07 6.40 -0.83
N THR A 266 -6.54 7.27 -1.69
CA THR A 266 -7.05 8.63 -1.90
C THR A 266 -7.48 8.80 -3.34
N ASP A 267 -8.70 9.29 -3.54
CA ASP A 267 -9.25 9.73 -4.81
C ASP A 267 -9.68 11.19 -4.66
N GLY A 268 -8.93 12.10 -5.26
CA GLY A 268 -9.09 13.52 -5.02
C GLY A 268 -8.94 13.85 -3.54
N GLU A 269 -10.03 14.38 -2.95
CA GLU A 269 -10.12 14.68 -1.51
C GLU A 269 -10.83 13.56 -0.71
N THR A 270 -11.28 12.52 -1.38
CA THR A 270 -11.91 11.38 -0.74
C THR A 270 -10.86 10.41 -0.22
N ILE A 271 -11.04 9.91 0.99
CA ILE A 271 -10.12 9.00 1.65
C ILE A 271 -10.86 7.70 1.96
N TRP A 272 -10.36 6.62 1.41
CA TRP A 272 -10.82 5.26 1.68
C TRP A 272 -9.90 4.62 2.71
N LEU A 273 -10.49 4.01 3.73
CA LEU A 273 -9.76 3.36 4.81
C LEU A 273 -10.14 1.87 4.84
N GLY A 274 -9.18 1.01 4.55
CA GLY A 274 -9.31 -0.43 4.80
C GLY A 274 -8.98 -0.71 6.26
N THR A 275 -9.88 -1.38 6.97
CA THR A 275 -9.73 -1.64 8.41
C THR A 275 -9.63 -3.13 8.71
N GLU A 276 -9.12 -3.47 9.89
CA GLU A 276 -8.90 -4.86 10.28
C GLU A 276 -10.20 -5.63 10.51
N THR A 277 -11.21 -4.99 11.12
CA THR A 277 -12.44 -5.68 11.51
C THR A 277 -13.72 -4.93 11.11
N GLY A 278 -13.60 -3.74 10.51
CA GLY A 278 -14.72 -2.86 10.21
C GLY A 278 -15.02 -2.70 8.71
N GLY A 279 -14.37 -3.49 7.84
CA GLY A 279 -14.51 -3.31 6.40
C GLY A 279 -13.90 -2.00 5.91
N ILE A 280 -14.60 -1.24 5.09
CA ILE A 280 -14.14 0.02 4.49
C ILE A 280 -14.88 1.21 5.10
N ASN A 281 -14.15 2.28 5.39
CA ASN A 281 -14.72 3.59 5.72
C ASN A 281 -14.39 4.57 4.60
N LEU A 282 -15.34 5.43 4.28
CA LEU A 282 -15.19 6.53 3.34
C LEU A 282 -15.26 7.85 4.09
N LEU A 283 -14.22 8.65 3.97
CA LEU A 283 -14.19 10.04 4.44
C LEU A 283 -14.19 10.99 3.24
N SER A 284 -15.17 11.87 3.16
CA SER A 284 -15.28 12.85 2.09
C SER A 284 -15.53 14.24 2.69
N PRO A 285 -14.83 15.30 2.20
CA PRO A 285 -15.09 16.68 2.64
C PRO A 285 -16.51 17.17 2.33
N LYS A 286 -17.16 16.56 1.33
CA LYS A 286 -18.54 16.91 0.95
C LYS A 286 -19.60 16.21 1.82
N ARG A 287 -19.23 15.18 2.54
CA ARG A 287 -20.09 14.44 3.46
C ARG A 287 -19.39 14.38 4.81
N LEU A 288 -19.87 15.11 5.78
CA LEU A 288 -19.42 15.06 7.18
C LEU A 288 -19.79 13.74 7.90
N GLN A 289 -20.17 12.70 7.13
CA GLN A 289 -20.56 11.39 7.64
C GLN A 289 -19.68 10.32 7.01
N THR A 290 -19.18 9.42 7.84
CA THR A 290 -18.55 8.16 7.40
C THR A 290 -19.61 7.21 6.89
N GLU A 291 -19.41 6.67 5.70
CA GLU A 291 -20.19 5.54 5.18
C GLU A 291 -19.45 4.25 5.53
N LEU A 292 -20.16 3.32 6.12
CA LEU A 292 -19.66 1.97 6.40
C LEU A 292 -20.07 1.03 5.29
N TRP A 293 -19.10 0.36 4.71
CA TRP A 293 -19.33 -0.70 3.74
C TRP A 293 -18.73 -2.00 4.25
N THR A 294 -19.56 -3.03 4.30
CA THR A 294 -19.16 -4.38 4.72
C THR A 294 -19.04 -5.27 3.51
N CYS A 295 -17.93 -5.97 3.38
CA CYS A 295 -17.72 -6.97 2.36
C CYS A 295 -18.30 -8.31 2.86
N GLY A 296 -19.48 -8.68 2.36
CA GLY A 296 -20.11 -9.96 2.69
C GLY A 296 -21.32 -10.22 1.78
N THR A 297 -21.55 -11.47 1.41
CA THR A 297 -22.61 -11.87 0.48
C THR A 297 -23.99 -12.00 1.11
N SER A 298 -24.10 -11.87 2.42
CA SER A 298 -25.37 -11.75 3.15
C SER A 298 -25.11 -11.35 4.60
N VAL A 299 -25.89 -10.40 5.08
CA VAL A 299 -25.90 -9.99 6.49
C VAL A 299 -26.60 -11.10 7.29
N THR A 300 -25.89 -12.18 7.61
CA THR A 300 -26.28 -13.04 8.73
C THR A 300 -25.52 -12.57 9.94
N GLU A 301 -26.18 -12.45 11.08
CA GLU A 301 -25.66 -11.91 12.35
C GLU A 301 -24.41 -12.63 12.92
N THR A 302 -23.82 -13.55 12.16
CA THR A 302 -22.70 -14.40 12.56
C THR A 302 -21.40 -14.20 11.77
N ASP A 303 -21.38 -13.34 10.74
CA ASP A 303 -20.19 -13.14 9.91
C ASP A 303 -19.21 -12.18 10.59
N THR A 304 -18.03 -12.69 10.95
CA THR A 304 -16.92 -11.85 11.39
C THR A 304 -16.48 -10.95 10.24
N PRO A 305 -16.30 -9.64 10.48
CA PRO A 305 -15.83 -8.73 9.44
C PRO A 305 -14.48 -9.18 8.87
N THR A 306 -14.35 -9.16 7.55
CA THR A 306 -13.11 -9.55 6.87
C THR A 306 -12.11 -8.39 6.89
N PRO A 307 -10.86 -8.61 7.31
CA PRO A 307 -9.83 -7.59 7.27
C PRO A 307 -9.55 -7.12 5.84
N VAL A 308 -9.31 -5.83 5.66
CA VAL A 308 -8.95 -5.21 4.39
C VAL A 308 -7.50 -4.76 4.43
N ASN A 309 -6.66 -5.30 3.55
CA ASN A 309 -5.24 -5.00 3.49
C ASN A 309 -4.85 -4.07 2.35
N ALA A 310 -5.65 -4.00 1.30
CA ALA A 310 -5.39 -3.14 0.16
C ALA A 310 -6.67 -2.52 -0.37
N VAL A 311 -6.59 -1.28 -0.82
CA VAL A 311 -7.66 -0.57 -1.52
C VAL A 311 -7.05 0.13 -2.74
N GLY A 312 -7.75 0.12 -3.86
CA GLY A 312 -7.36 0.81 -5.09
C GLY A 312 -8.57 1.02 -5.98
N GLU A 313 -8.47 1.94 -6.93
CA GLU A 313 -9.51 2.25 -7.91
C GLU A 313 -8.94 2.02 -9.32
N ASP A 314 -9.77 1.50 -10.22
CA ASP A 314 -9.45 1.40 -11.63
C ASP A 314 -9.91 2.64 -12.42
N LYS A 315 -9.55 2.72 -13.69
CA LYS A 315 -9.92 3.85 -14.56
C LYS A 315 -11.42 3.96 -14.83
N ASP A 316 -12.18 2.90 -14.61
CA ASP A 316 -13.62 2.88 -14.75
C ASP A 316 -14.34 3.33 -13.47
N GLY A 317 -13.60 3.63 -12.39
CA GLY A 317 -14.12 4.04 -11.10
C GLY A 317 -14.58 2.87 -10.23
N ASN A 318 -14.22 1.62 -10.55
CA ASN A 318 -14.48 0.50 -9.67
C ASN A 318 -13.46 0.49 -8.53
N LEU A 319 -13.94 0.30 -7.32
CA LEU A 319 -13.10 0.13 -6.15
C LEU A 319 -12.72 -1.34 -5.99
N TRP A 320 -11.42 -1.60 -5.88
CA TRP A 320 -10.86 -2.92 -5.63
C TRP A 320 -10.31 -2.99 -4.21
N ILE A 321 -10.56 -4.09 -3.53
CA ILE A 321 -10.10 -4.33 -2.16
C ILE A 321 -9.39 -5.67 -2.07
N GLY A 322 -8.27 -5.70 -1.35
CA GLY A 322 -7.59 -6.93 -0.97
C GLY A 322 -8.05 -7.37 0.42
N LEU A 323 -8.53 -8.59 0.51
CA LEU A 323 -9.05 -9.19 1.74
C LEU A 323 -8.06 -10.22 2.31
N VAL A 324 -8.15 -10.45 3.62
CA VAL A 324 -7.28 -11.41 4.34
C VAL A 324 -8.08 -12.54 4.93
#